data_6f79f08990979658620d768d24d79736
#
_entry.id   6f79f08990979658620d768d24d79736
#
_cell.length_a   1.000
_cell.length_b   1.000
_cell.length_c   1.000
_cell.angle_alpha   90.00
_cell.angle_beta   90.00
_cell.angle_gamma   90.00
#
_symmetry.space_group_name_H-M   'P 1'
#
loop_
_entity.id
_entity.type
_entity.pdbx_description
1 polymer ?
#
loop_
_entity_poly.entity_id
_entity_poly.type
_entity_poly.pdbx_seq_one_letter_code
_entity_poly.pdbx_strand_id
1 'polypeptide(L)'
;MDASNYLYISALLFTIGAVGVVVRRNAIVVFMCIELMLNAANLSFVTFSRINGNLDGQVMAFFTMVVAACEVVVGLAIIVTIYRSRRSASVSYTHLTLPTICSV
;
A
#
# COMPACT_ATOMS: atom_id res chain seq x y z
N MET A 1 20.04 13.48 14.20
CA MET A 1 19.01 12.49 14.52
C MET A 1 19.62 11.12 14.57
N ASP A 2 19.38 10.37 15.64
CA ASP A 2 19.89 9.02 15.74
C ASP A 2 19.21 8.07 14.76
N ALA A 3 19.95 7.04 14.33
CA ALA A 3 19.39 6.04 13.45
C ALA A 3 18.19 5.32 14.08
N SER A 4 18.20 5.12 15.39
CA SER A 4 17.09 4.48 16.09
C SER A 4 15.79 5.29 15.99
N ASN A 5 15.86 6.60 15.81
CA ASN A 5 14.65 7.42 15.61
C ASN A 5 13.94 7.06 14.30
N TYR A 6 14.69 6.70 13.28
CA TYR A 6 14.10 6.25 12.01
C TYR A 6 13.38 4.91 12.18
N LEU A 7 13.87 4.05 13.07
CA LEU A 7 13.18 2.79 13.38
C LEU A 7 11.85 3.04 14.07
N TYR A 8 11.79 4.02 14.98
CA TYR A 8 10.53 4.40 15.62
C TYR A 8 9.53 4.94 14.60
N ILE A 9 10.01 5.81 13.71
CA ILE A 9 9.17 6.34 12.62
C ILE A 9 8.65 5.20 11.73
N SER A 10 9.54 4.27 11.38
CA SER A 10 9.18 3.11 10.57
C SER A 10 8.10 2.26 11.24
N ALA A 11 8.27 1.98 12.53
CA ALA A 11 7.30 1.22 13.30
C ALA A 11 5.95 1.93 13.36
N LEU A 12 5.96 3.24 13.54
CA LEU A 12 4.75 4.05 13.57
C LEU A 12 4.02 4.01 12.23
N LEU A 13 4.76 4.21 11.14
CA LEU A 13 4.18 4.20 9.80
C LEU A 13 3.60 2.82 9.46
N PHE A 14 4.32 1.76 9.82
CA PHE A 14 3.84 0.40 9.59
C PHE A 14 2.55 0.14 10.36
N THR A 15 2.50 0.57 11.61
CA THR A 15 1.32 0.40 12.46
C THR A 15 0.12 1.15 11.88
N ILE A 16 0.32 2.39 11.45
CA ILE A 16 -0.74 3.19 10.83
C ILE A 16 -1.27 2.49 9.59
N GLY A 17 -0.37 2.00 8.73
CA GLY A 17 -0.76 1.26 7.54
C GLY A 17 -1.54 -0.01 7.86
N ALA A 18 -1.08 -0.77 8.83
CA ALA A 18 -1.74 -2.01 9.24
C ALA A 18 -3.14 -1.76 9.79
N VAL A 19 -3.29 -0.74 10.63
CA VAL A 19 -4.60 -0.34 11.16
C VAL A 19 -5.52 0.07 10.01
N GLY A 20 -5.01 0.84 9.07
CA GLY A 20 -5.78 1.26 7.91
C GLY A 20 -6.29 0.09 7.07
N VAL A 21 -5.47 -0.93 6.88
CA VAL A 21 -5.86 -2.13 6.14
C VAL A 21 -7.03 -2.84 6.83
N VAL A 22 -6.97 -2.94 8.16
CA VAL A 22 -8.00 -3.65 8.93
C VAL A 22 -9.30 -2.85 8.98
N VAL A 23 -9.20 -1.52 9.13
CA VAL A 23 -10.36 -0.67 9.39
C VAL A 23 -11.10 -0.26 8.11
N ARG A 24 -10.37 0.02 7.05
CA ARG A 24 -10.96 0.56 5.82
C ARG A 24 -11.44 -0.55 4.88
N ARG A 25 -12.57 -0.29 4.22
CA ARG A 25 -13.14 -1.22 3.24
C ARG A 25 -12.90 -0.79 1.80
N ASN A 26 -12.50 0.47 1.60
CA ASN A 26 -12.25 0.99 0.26
C ASN A 26 -10.96 0.38 -0.29
N ALA A 27 -11.04 -0.24 -1.46
CA ALA A 27 -9.90 -0.93 -2.07
C ALA A 27 -8.72 0.00 -2.32
N ILE A 28 -8.98 1.24 -2.74
CA ILE A 28 -7.92 2.21 -3.01
C ILE A 28 -7.21 2.59 -1.71
N VAL A 29 -7.97 2.82 -0.64
CA VAL A 29 -7.40 3.17 0.67
C VAL A 29 -6.59 2.01 1.24
N VAL A 30 -7.09 0.79 1.12
CA VAL A 30 -6.35 -0.41 1.56
C VAL A 30 -5.05 -0.52 0.78
N PHE A 31 -5.09 -0.29 -0.52
CA PHE A 31 -3.91 -0.32 -1.37
C PHE A 31 -2.88 0.71 -0.92
N MET A 32 -3.34 1.94 -0.63
CA MET A 32 -2.46 3.00 -0.13
C MET A 32 -1.85 2.62 1.23
N CYS A 33 -2.61 1.98 2.10
CA CYS A 33 -2.12 1.53 3.40
C CYS A 33 -1.03 0.45 3.25
N ILE A 34 -1.20 -0.46 2.31
CA ILE A 34 -0.19 -1.48 2.01
C ILE A 34 1.08 -0.82 1.49
N GLU A 35 0.95 0.18 0.64
CA GLU A 35 2.10 0.95 0.15
C GLU A 35 2.83 1.67 1.29
N LEU A 36 2.08 2.20 2.23
CA LEU A 36 2.67 2.82 3.42
C LEU A 36 3.46 1.80 4.25
N MET A 37 2.94 0.59 4.40
CA MET A 37 3.64 -0.48 5.10
C MET A 37 4.93 -0.87 4.38
N LEU A 38 4.92 -0.94 3.05
CA LEU A 38 6.12 -1.22 2.27
C LEU A 38 7.16 -0.13 2.41
N ASN A 39 6.73 1.13 2.40
CA ASN A 39 7.63 2.26 2.63
C ASN A 39 8.25 2.20 4.03
N ALA A 40 7.48 1.83 5.03
CA ALA A 40 7.98 1.64 6.39
C ALA A 40 9.05 0.56 6.44
N ALA A 41 8.83 -0.56 5.76
CA ALA A 41 9.82 -1.64 5.68
C ALA A 41 11.09 -1.17 4.99
N ASN A 42 10.97 -0.39 3.92
CA ASN A 42 12.13 0.17 3.23
C ASN A 42 12.94 1.10 4.12
N LEU A 43 12.27 1.93 4.88
CA LEU A 43 12.94 2.81 5.83
C LEU A 43 13.72 1.99 6.85
N SER A 44 13.17 0.88 7.31
CA SER A 44 13.86 -0.03 8.23
C SER A 44 15.10 -0.63 7.58
N PHE A 45 15.02 -1.08 6.34
CA PHE A 45 16.18 -1.64 5.62
C PHE A 45 17.32 -0.62 5.53
N VAL A 46 17.00 0.60 5.12
CA VAL A 46 18.00 1.65 4.99
C VAL A 46 18.60 2.01 6.36
N THR A 47 17.77 2.06 7.39
CA THR A 47 18.22 2.37 8.74
C THR A 47 19.17 1.29 9.27
N PHE A 48 18.83 0.01 9.11
CA PHE A 48 19.71 -1.07 9.54
C PHE A 48 21.01 -1.09 8.73
N SER A 49 20.94 -0.76 7.45
CA SER A 49 22.13 -0.62 6.63
C SER A 49 23.08 0.43 7.21
N ARG A 50 22.54 1.56 7.62
CA ARG A 50 23.33 2.63 8.22
C ARG A 50 23.92 2.21 9.58
N ILE A 51 23.10 1.56 10.41
CA ILE A 51 23.53 1.11 11.75
C ILE A 51 24.68 0.10 11.62
N ASN A 52 24.56 -0.84 10.69
CA ASN A 52 25.55 -1.92 10.49
C ASN A 52 26.74 -1.49 9.66
N GLY A 53 26.68 -0.30 9.06
CA GLY A 53 27.79 0.23 8.26
C GLY A 53 28.04 -0.52 6.95
N ASN A 54 27.01 -1.14 6.37
CA ASN A 54 27.12 -1.82 5.09
C ASN A 54 25.99 -1.41 4.16
N LEU A 55 26.02 -1.88 2.91
CA LEU A 55 25.04 -1.53 1.88
C LEU A 55 23.97 -2.58 1.67
N ASP A 56 23.99 -3.67 2.42
CA ASP A 56 23.06 -4.78 2.20
C ASP A 56 21.60 -4.36 2.34
N GLY A 57 21.30 -3.55 3.36
CA GLY A 57 19.96 -3.04 3.56
C GLY A 57 19.50 -2.11 2.45
N GLN A 58 20.42 -1.31 1.89
CA GLN A 58 20.11 -0.43 0.77
C GLN A 58 19.80 -1.23 -0.50
N VAL A 59 20.55 -2.30 -0.73
CA VAL A 59 20.27 -3.20 -1.85
C VAL A 59 18.90 -3.84 -1.70
N MET A 60 18.59 -4.32 -0.51
CA MET A 60 17.27 -4.90 -0.23
C MET A 60 16.15 -3.86 -0.41
N ALA A 61 16.37 -2.63 0.05
CA ALA A 61 15.41 -1.55 -0.15
C ALA A 61 15.19 -1.26 -1.63
N PHE A 62 16.24 -1.29 -2.43
CA PHE A 62 16.13 -1.10 -3.87
C PHE A 62 15.24 -2.18 -4.50
N PHE A 63 15.49 -3.44 -4.18
CA PHE A 63 14.64 -4.54 -4.68
C PHE A 63 13.22 -4.40 -4.24
N THR A 64 12.98 -4.01 -2.99
CA THR A 64 11.62 -3.81 -2.48
C THR A 64 10.94 -2.66 -3.20
N MET A 65 11.65 -1.59 -3.55
CA MET A 65 11.08 -0.50 -4.32
C MET A 65 10.67 -0.95 -5.73
N VAL A 66 11.47 -1.80 -6.36
CA VAL A 66 11.12 -2.35 -7.67
C VAL A 66 9.85 -3.19 -7.57
N VAL A 67 9.76 -4.05 -6.55
CA VAL A 67 8.57 -4.86 -6.30
C VAL A 67 7.36 -3.97 -6.03
N ALA A 68 7.53 -2.94 -5.21
CA ALA A 68 6.46 -2.00 -4.89
C ALA A 68 5.96 -1.28 -6.15
N ALA A 69 6.87 -0.88 -7.03
CA ALA A 69 6.48 -0.24 -8.29
C ALA A 69 5.65 -1.19 -9.16
N CYS A 70 6.05 -2.45 -9.23
CA CYS A 70 5.28 -3.47 -9.96
C CYS A 70 3.90 -3.68 -9.33
N GLU A 71 3.83 -3.72 -8.01
CA GLU A 71 2.57 -3.86 -7.28
C GLU A 71 1.62 -2.69 -7.56
N VAL A 72 2.15 -1.47 -7.61
CA VAL A 72 1.34 -0.28 -7.92
C VAL A 72 0.70 -0.44 -9.29
N VAL A 73 1.48 -0.81 -10.29
CA VAL A 73 0.98 -0.96 -11.66
C VAL A 73 -0.09 -2.05 -11.72
N VAL A 74 0.22 -3.22 -11.18
CA VAL A 74 -0.69 -4.38 -11.20
C VAL A 74 -1.93 -4.09 -10.35
N GLY A 75 -1.72 -3.55 -9.16
CA GLY A 75 -2.82 -3.26 -8.23
C GLY A 75 -3.77 -2.23 -8.78
N LEU A 76 -3.26 -1.14 -9.37
CA LEU A 76 -4.10 -0.14 -10.00
C LEU A 76 -4.83 -0.71 -11.20
N ALA A 77 -4.18 -1.55 -11.99
CA ALA A 77 -4.82 -2.20 -13.14
C ALA A 77 -5.98 -3.07 -12.69
N ILE A 78 -5.80 -3.84 -11.62
CA ILE A 78 -6.87 -4.67 -11.07
C ILE A 78 -8.02 -3.81 -10.55
N ILE A 79 -7.71 -2.76 -9.79
CA ILE A 79 -8.72 -1.87 -9.23
C ILE A 79 -9.52 -1.20 -10.34
N VAL A 80 -8.84 -0.70 -11.36
CA VAL A 80 -9.50 -0.06 -12.50
C VAL A 80 -10.38 -1.06 -13.26
N THR A 81 -9.90 -2.29 -13.44
CA THR A 81 -10.67 -3.34 -14.12
C THR A 81 -11.93 -3.68 -13.34
N ILE A 82 -11.80 -3.86 -12.04
CA ILE A 82 -12.96 -4.14 -11.17
C ILE A 82 -13.94 -2.97 -11.20
N TYR A 83 -13.43 -1.75 -11.11
CA TYR A 83 -14.28 -0.56 -11.14
C TYR A 83 -15.06 -0.48 -12.45
N ARG A 84 -14.40 -0.70 -13.58
CA ARG A 84 -15.05 -0.67 -14.90
C ARG A 84 -16.07 -1.78 -15.03
N SER A 85 -15.75 -2.96 -14.55
CA SER A 85 -16.66 -4.10 -14.58
C SER A 85 -17.92 -3.82 -13.75
N ARG A 86 -17.74 -3.29 -12.53
CA ARG A 86 -18.87 -2.92 -11.67
C ARG A 86 -19.68 -1.78 -12.26
N ARG A 87 -19.01 -0.82 -12.87
CA ARG A 87 -19.69 0.30 -13.51
C ARG A 87 -20.56 -0.18 -14.67
N SER A 88 -20.05 -1.12 -15.47
CA SER A 88 -20.84 -1.73 -16.55
C SER A 88 -22.03 -2.50 -16.00
N ALA A 89 -21.80 -3.29 -14.97
CA ALA A 89 -22.85 -4.01 -14.28
C ALA A 89 -23.84 -3.04 -13.63
N SER A 90 -23.36 -1.95 -13.06
CA SER A 90 -24.20 -0.92 -12.46
C SER A 90 -25.12 -0.27 -13.46
N VAL A 91 -24.64 -0.03 -14.67
CA VAL A 91 -25.49 0.52 -15.73
C VAL A 91 -26.65 -0.44 -16.04
N SER A 92 -26.39 -1.74 -16.06
CA SER A 92 -27.44 -2.74 -16.25
C SER A 92 -28.40 -2.81 -15.07
N TYR A 93 -27.90 -2.63 -13.88
CA TYR A 93 -28.70 -2.71 -12.65
C TYR A 93 -29.28 -1.38 -12.20
N THR A 94 -28.92 -0.27 -12.81
CA THR A 94 -29.38 1.06 -12.39
C THR A 94 -30.87 1.17 -12.28
N HIS A 95 -31.58 0.46 -13.13
CA HIS A 95 -33.04 0.46 -13.14
C HIS A 95 -33.64 -0.39 -12.03
N LEU A 96 -32.87 -1.29 -11.43
CA LEU A 96 -33.37 -2.27 -10.47
C LEU A 96 -32.86 -2.02 -9.06
N THR A 97 -31.57 -1.68 -8.90
CA THR A 97 -30.95 -1.63 -7.58
C THR A 97 -29.98 -0.45 -7.48
N LEU A 98 -30.51 0.75 -7.64
CA LEU A 98 -29.71 1.96 -7.60
C LEU A 98 -28.85 2.11 -6.32
N PRO A 99 -29.32 1.80 -5.12
CA PRO A 99 -28.55 2.06 -3.90
C PRO A 99 -27.29 1.22 -3.73
N THR A 100 -27.18 0.08 -4.41
CA THR A 100 -26.03 -0.80 -4.27
C THR A 100 -24.79 -0.29 -4.97
N ILE A 101 -24.91 0.71 -5.81
CA ILE A 101 -23.79 1.27 -6.57
C ILE A 101 -22.79 1.96 -5.68
N CYS A 102 -23.22 2.51 -4.56
CA CYS A 102 -22.39 3.29 -3.65
C CYS A 102 -21.56 2.44 -2.69
N SER A 103 -21.67 1.15 -2.73
CA SER A 103 -21.04 0.25 -1.76
C SER A 103 -19.55 0.00 -2.00
N VAL A 104 -18.98 0.60 -2.99
CA VAL A 104 -17.56 0.50 -3.27
C VAL A 104 -16.79 1.59 -2.54
#